data_76dadd81a44a2c4918eefa40bee82e70
#
_entry.id   76dadd81a44a2c4918eefa40bee82e70
#
_cell.length_a   1.000
_cell.length_b   1.000
_cell.length_c   1.000
_cell.angle_alpha   90.00
_cell.angle_beta   90.00
_cell.angle_gamma   90.00
#
_symmetry.space_group_name_H-M   'P 1'
#
loop_
_entity.id
_entity.type
_entity.pdbx_description
1 polymer ?
#
loop_
_entity_poly.entity_id
_entity_poly.type
_entity_poly.pdbx_seq_one_letter_code
_entity_poly.pdbx_strand_id
1 'polypeptide(L)'
;QLLFLQHLLSRMKEPNEGGSRVAIVMNGSPLFTGDAASGESEIRRWILENDWLEAIIALPEQLFYNTGIPTYVWVLTNRKPKNRKNKVQLIDATAIWTPMRKSLGDNRREISTEQIGEITRLFETFREAPQVRIFRASDFGYRKITVERPLRLNFQTSPERIERILHEKAIINLSTSKKKRKAGEAEIEAGRKLREAILTAVKTIAADQMWKNRKEFMV
;
A
#
# COMPACT_ATOMS: atom_id res chain seq x y z
N GLN A 1 -7.00 -7.05 13.10
CA GLN A 1 -8.26 -7.29 12.37
C GLN A 1 -8.36 -8.74 11.89
N LEU A 2 -7.33 -9.28 11.24
CA LEU A 2 -7.34 -10.67 10.75
C LEU A 2 -7.48 -11.71 11.88
N LEU A 3 -7.12 -11.41 13.12
CA LEU A 3 -7.37 -12.29 14.27
C LEU A 3 -8.86 -12.48 14.55
N PHE A 4 -9.69 -11.46 14.34
CA PHE A 4 -11.15 -11.63 14.43
C PHE A 4 -11.66 -12.59 13.35
N LEU A 5 -11.12 -12.49 12.14
CA LEU A 5 -11.44 -13.42 11.07
C LEU A 5 -11.01 -14.86 11.41
N GLN A 6 -9.80 -15.06 11.94
CA GLN A 6 -9.34 -16.36 12.43
C GLN A 6 -10.27 -16.92 13.53
N HIS A 7 -10.70 -16.06 14.46
CA HIS A 7 -11.65 -16.49 15.49
C HIS A 7 -12.97 -16.96 14.90
N LEU A 8 -13.53 -16.25 13.92
CA LEU A 8 -14.75 -16.68 13.24
C LEU A 8 -14.55 -18.01 12.50
N LEU A 9 -13.43 -18.16 11.80
CA LEU A 9 -13.07 -19.39 11.10
C LEU A 9 -12.91 -20.59 12.05
N SER A 10 -12.36 -20.37 13.26
CA SER A 10 -12.23 -21.43 14.27
C SER A 10 -13.56 -21.90 14.86
N ARG A 11 -14.65 -21.18 14.59
CA ARG A 11 -16.02 -21.53 15.03
C ARG A 11 -16.87 -22.15 13.92
N MET A 12 -16.32 -22.33 12.72
CA MET A 12 -17.05 -22.98 11.65
C MET A 12 -17.30 -24.46 11.98
N LYS A 13 -18.50 -24.93 11.69
CA LYS A 13 -18.81 -26.36 11.73
C LYS A 13 -18.01 -27.11 10.67
N GLU A 14 -17.69 -28.36 10.95
CA GLU A 14 -17.03 -29.22 9.98
C GLU A 14 -17.86 -29.38 8.69
N PRO A 15 -17.21 -29.52 7.52
CA PRO A 15 -17.92 -29.65 6.23
C PRO A 15 -18.92 -30.84 6.19
N ASN A 16 -18.61 -31.94 6.90
CA ASN A 16 -19.49 -33.11 7.04
C ASN A 16 -20.73 -32.84 7.92
N GLU A 17 -20.68 -31.85 8.80
CA GLU A 17 -21.80 -31.41 9.64
C GLU A 17 -22.61 -30.27 9.01
N GLY A 18 -22.45 -30.04 7.70
CA GLY A 18 -23.14 -29.00 6.95
C GLY A 18 -22.27 -27.79 6.61
N GLY A 19 -21.07 -27.67 7.23
CA GLY A 19 -20.17 -26.53 7.05
C GLY A 19 -20.74 -25.21 7.58
N SER A 20 -20.04 -24.12 7.27
CA SER A 20 -20.43 -22.78 7.67
C SER A 20 -20.14 -21.77 6.58
N ARG A 21 -20.86 -20.65 6.61
CA ARG A 21 -20.54 -19.43 5.86
C ARG A 21 -20.42 -18.29 6.85
N VAL A 22 -19.40 -17.46 6.65
CA VAL A 22 -19.08 -16.30 7.48
C VAL A 22 -19.07 -15.08 6.58
N ALA A 23 -19.65 -13.97 7.05
CA ALA A 23 -19.50 -12.67 6.43
C ALA A 23 -19.02 -11.67 7.49
N ILE A 24 -17.97 -10.89 7.16
CA ILE A 24 -17.44 -9.87 8.07
C ILE A 24 -17.10 -8.61 7.27
N VAL A 25 -17.46 -7.45 7.85
CA VAL A 25 -17.07 -6.14 7.29
C VAL A 25 -15.74 -5.72 7.89
N MET A 26 -14.81 -5.38 7.03
CA MET A 26 -13.48 -4.87 7.41
C MET A 26 -13.11 -3.65 6.55
N ASN A 27 -12.16 -2.84 7.02
CA ASN A 27 -11.54 -1.83 6.17
C ASN A 27 -10.56 -2.45 5.18
N GLY A 28 -9.87 -1.62 4.37
CA GLY A 28 -8.95 -2.10 3.34
C GLY A 28 -7.64 -2.70 3.87
N SER A 29 -7.21 -2.37 5.11
CA SER A 29 -5.91 -2.81 5.63
C SER A 29 -5.69 -4.33 5.55
N PRO A 30 -6.63 -5.21 5.93
CA PRO A 30 -6.47 -6.65 5.84
C PRO A 30 -6.14 -7.19 4.45
N LEU A 31 -6.43 -6.43 3.39
CA LEU A 31 -6.16 -6.84 2.01
C LEU A 31 -4.67 -6.81 1.67
N PHE A 32 -3.91 -5.87 2.22
CA PHE A 32 -2.54 -5.61 1.80
C PHE A 32 -1.53 -5.39 2.94
N THR A 33 -1.97 -5.21 4.19
CA THR A 33 -1.05 -5.03 5.31
C THR A 33 -0.25 -6.31 5.59
N GLY A 34 0.99 -6.12 6.01
CA GLY A 34 1.92 -7.20 6.30
C GLY A 34 2.78 -7.58 5.10
N ASP A 35 4.08 -7.65 5.34
CA ASP A 35 5.06 -8.09 4.34
C ASP A 35 5.01 -9.61 4.15
N ALA A 36 5.66 -10.12 3.11
CA ALA A 36 5.80 -11.56 2.89
C ALA A 36 6.33 -12.27 4.14
N ALA A 37 5.73 -13.38 4.53
CA ALA A 37 6.00 -14.13 5.75
C ALA A 37 5.68 -13.40 7.06
N SER A 38 4.98 -12.26 7.04
CA SER A 38 4.40 -11.66 8.26
C SER A 38 3.14 -12.41 8.71
N GLY A 39 2.73 -12.18 9.94
CA GLY A 39 1.51 -12.82 10.49
C GLY A 39 0.27 -12.57 9.65
N GLU A 40 0.07 -11.32 9.17
CA GLU A 40 -1.07 -10.97 8.32
C GLU A 40 -1.01 -11.65 6.96
N SER A 41 0.18 -11.69 6.34
CA SER A 41 0.40 -12.38 5.07
C SER A 41 0.14 -13.88 5.20
N GLU A 42 0.60 -14.51 6.30
CA GLU A 42 0.41 -15.94 6.56
C GLU A 42 -1.05 -16.28 6.83
N ILE A 43 -1.81 -15.42 7.52
CA ILE A 43 -3.25 -15.62 7.71
C ILE A 43 -3.98 -15.58 6.36
N ARG A 44 -3.66 -14.63 5.47
CA ARG A 44 -4.26 -14.61 4.12
C ARG A 44 -3.90 -15.85 3.32
N ARG A 45 -2.64 -16.27 3.36
CA ARG A 45 -2.18 -17.50 2.71
C ARG A 45 -2.97 -18.70 3.21
N TRP A 46 -3.08 -18.88 4.51
CA TRP A 46 -3.82 -19.98 5.13
C TRP A 46 -5.30 -20.02 4.68
N ILE A 47 -5.96 -18.87 4.63
CA ILE A 47 -7.35 -18.77 4.16
C ILE A 47 -7.49 -19.18 2.68
N LEU A 48 -6.55 -18.74 1.84
CA LEU A 48 -6.56 -19.04 0.41
C LEU A 48 -6.19 -20.50 0.10
N GLU A 49 -5.19 -21.05 0.79
CA GLU A 49 -4.77 -22.45 0.63
C GLU A 49 -5.84 -23.44 1.08
N ASN A 50 -6.64 -23.09 2.09
CA ASN A 50 -7.79 -23.88 2.51
C ASN A 50 -9.03 -23.63 1.64
N ASP A 51 -8.95 -22.79 0.63
CA ASP A 51 -10.06 -22.44 -0.27
C ASP A 51 -11.30 -21.91 0.46
N TRP A 52 -11.12 -21.17 1.54
CA TRP A 52 -12.25 -20.64 2.32
C TRP A 52 -12.76 -19.30 1.83
N LEU A 53 -11.94 -18.45 1.24
CA LEU A 53 -12.36 -17.15 0.73
C LEU A 53 -13.23 -17.32 -0.52
N GLU A 54 -14.52 -17.02 -0.39
CA GLU A 54 -15.51 -17.12 -1.48
C GLU A 54 -15.61 -15.82 -2.29
N ALA A 55 -15.71 -14.68 -1.59
CA ALA A 55 -15.78 -13.36 -2.24
C ALA A 55 -15.27 -12.25 -1.35
N ILE A 56 -14.86 -11.14 -1.99
CA ILE A 56 -14.67 -9.84 -1.37
C ILE A 56 -15.53 -8.83 -2.14
N ILE A 57 -16.35 -8.08 -1.41
CA ILE A 57 -17.24 -7.06 -1.95
C ILE A 57 -16.76 -5.70 -1.45
N ALA A 58 -16.29 -4.84 -2.36
CA ALA A 58 -15.95 -3.47 -2.05
C ALA A 58 -17.24 -2.65 -1.92
N LEU A 59 -17.44 -2.01 -0.77
CA LEU A 59 -18.60 -1.17 -0.50
C LEU A 59 -18.28 0.31 -0.69
N PRO A 60 -19.29 1.16 -0.92
CA PRO A 60 -19.12 2.61 -0.97
C PRO A 60 -18.47 3.17 0.30
N GLU A 61 -17.74 4.27 0.16
CA GLU A 61 -17.29 5.07 1.29
C GLU A 61 -18.47 5.72 2.02
N GLN A 62 -18.26 6.17 3.26
CA GLN A 62 -19.26 6.93 4.02
C GLN A 62 -20.56 6.17 4.33
N LEU A 63 -20.49 4.83 4.46
CA LEU A 63 -21.61 3.99 4.87
C LEU A 63 -21.77 3.86 6.39
N PHE A 64 -20.76 4.23 7.18
CA PHE A 64 -20.74 4.02 8.62
C PHE A 64 -20.61 5.34 9.37
N TYR A 65 -21.20 5.38 10.58
CA TYR A 65 -21.36 6.59 11.37
C TYR A 65 -20.07 7.38 11.64
N ASN A 66 -19.01 6.70 12.07
CA ASN A 66 -17.77 7.33 12.52
C ASN A 66 -16.59 7.13 11.56
N THR A 67 -16.83 6.80 10.30
CA THR A 67 -15.75 6.56 9.36
C THR A 67 -16.19 6.83 7.91
N GLY A 68 -15.39 7.64 7.22
CA GLY A 68 -15.55 7.87 5.78
C GLY A 68 -14.79 6.90 4.90
N ILE A 69 -14.02 5.94 5.48
CA ILE A 69 -13.14 5.05 4.73
C ILE A 69 -13.91 3.96 3.97
N PRO A 70 -13.35 3.45 2.85
CA PRO A 70 -13.93 2.32 2.15
C PRO A 70 -13.89 1.06 3.02
N THR A 71 -14.93 0.26 2.93
CA THR A 71 -15.09 -0.99 3.64
C THR A 71 -15.33 -2.15 2.68
N TYR A 72 -15.06 -3.34 3.16
CA TYR A 72 -15.12 -4.57 2.35
C TYR A 72 -15.82 -5.66 3.12
N VAL A 73 -16.80 -6.32 2.49
CA VAL A 73 -17.40 -7.54 3.03
C VAL A 73 -16.57 -8.73 2.57
N TRP A 74 -15.99 -9.46 3.51
CA TRP A 74 -15.33 -10.73 3.26
C TRP A 74 -16.35 -11.86 3.47
N VAL A 75 -16.56 -12.67 2.44
CA VAL A 75 -17.44 -13.83 2.48
C VAL A 75 -16.56 -15.08 2.43
N LEU A 76 -16.65 -15.90 3.47
CA LEU A 76 -15.87 -17.12 3.61
C LEU A 76 -16.79 -18.32 3.85
N THR A 77 -16.39 -19.47 3.37
CA THR A 77 -17.09 -20.74 3.61
C THR A 77 -16.13 -21.91 3.49
N ASN A 78 -16.29 -22.92 4.31
CA ASN A 78 -15.59 -24.19 4.16
C ASN A 78 -16.36 -25.22 3.30
N ARG A 79 -17.46 -24.78 2.67
CA ARG A 79 -18.30 -25.61 1.81
C ARG A 79 -18.64 -24.90 0.50
N LYS A 80 -17.60 -24.55 -0.27
CA LYS A 80 -17.81 -23.96 -1.60
C LYS A 80 -18.50 -24.94 -2.56
N PRO A 81 -19.45 -24.49 -3.38
CA PRO A 81 -19.99 -25.29 -4.48
C PRO A 81 -18.91 -25.58 -5.53
N LYS A 82 -19.09 -26.63 -6.30
CA LYS A 82 -18.07 -27.14 -7.26
C LYS A 82 -17.57 -26.07 -8.24
N ASN A 83 -18.45 -25.20 -8.73
CA ASN A 83 -18.11 -24.13 -9.69
C ASN A 83 -17.29 -22.98 -9.08
N ARG A 84 -17.27 -22.85 -7.72
CA ARG A 84 -16.52 -21.82 -6.99
C ARG A 84 -15.24 -22.35 -6.35
N LYS A 85 -14.97 -23.66 -6.39
CA LYS A 85 -13.75 -24.23 -5.80
C LYS A 85 -12.50 -23.63 -6.42
N ASN A 86 -11.50 -23.32 -5.57
CA ASN A 86 -10.25 -22.68 -5.90
C ASN A 86 -10.38 -21.32 -6.63
N LYS A 87 -11.52 -20.66 -6.45
CA LYS A 87 -11.78 -19.34 -7.03
C LYS A 87 -12.21 -18.35 -5.98
N VAL A 88 -11.92 -17.08 -6.22
CA VAL A 88 -12.33 -15.93 -5.41
C VAL A 88 -13.01 -14.93 -6.32
N GLN A 89 -14.19 -14.48 -5.92
CA GLN A 89 -14.92 -13.45 -6.63
C GLN A 89 -14.66 -12.08 -5.99
N LEU A 90 -14.27 -11.11 -6.79
CA LEU A 90 -14.15 -9.72 -6.38
C LEU A 90 -15.31 -8.93 -6.99
N ILE A 91 -16.04 -8.19 -6.15
CA ILE A 91 -17.20 -7.40 -6.56
C ILE A 91 -16.94 -5.95 -6.18
N ASP A 92 -16.97 -5.07 -7.16
CA ASP A 92 -16.91 -3.63 -6.97
C ASP A 92 -18.32 -3.04 -6.90
N ALA A 93 -18.80 -2.83 -5.67
CA ALA A 93 -20.07 -2.17 -5.39
C ALA A 93 -19.89 -0.70 -4.95
N THR A 94 -18.70 -0.12 -5.13
CA THR A 94 -18.39 1.24 -4.65
C THR A 94 -19.27 2.33 -5.26
N ALA A 95 -19.84 2.09 -6.45
CA ALA A 95 -20.75 3.00 -7.14
C ALA A 95 -22.26 2.69 -6.85
N ILE A 96 -22.57 1.62 -6.10
CA ILE A 96 -23.95 1.19 -5.82
C ILE A 96 -24.40 1.78 -4.48
N TRP A 97 -24.93 2.98 -4.50
CA TRP A 97 -25.40 3.69 -3.30
C TRP A 97 -26.40 4.80 -3.65
N THR A 98 -27.12 5.28 -2.64
CA THR A 98 -27.94 6.47 -2.69
C THR A 98 -27.50 7.48 -1.61
N PRO A 99 -27.65 8.80 -1.85
CA PRO A 99 -27.37 9.78 -0.83
C PRO A 99 -28.42 9.72 0.28
N MET A 100 -27.97 9.74 1.53
CA MET A 100 -28.88 9.87 2.66
C MET A 100 -29.59 11.23 2.66
N ARG A 101 -30.86 11.24 3.01
CA ARG A 101 -31.65 12.47 3.16
C ARG A 101 -31.06 13.39 4.25
N LYS A 102 -30.53 12.83 5.32
CA LYS A 102 -29.88 13.53 6.42
C LYS A 102 -28.65 12.75 6.83
N SER A 103 -27.49 13.40 6.78
CA SER A 103 -26.23 12.78 7.20
C SER A 103 -26.19 12.52 8.71
N LEU A 104 -25.53 11.44 9.10
CA LEU A 104 -25.23 11.07 10.49
C LEU A 104 -23.69 11.03 10.66
N GLY A 105 -23.09 12.15 11.03
CA GLY A 105 -21.63 12.29 11.08
C GLY A 105 -21.01 12.08 9.70
N ASP A 106 -20.07 11.13 9.59
CA ASP A 106 -19.43 10.76 8.32
C ASP A 106 -20.29 9.85 7.44
N ASN A 107 -21.39 9.32 7.97
CA ASN A 107 -22.34 8.52 7.21
C ASN A 107 -23.21 9.43 6.34
N ARG A 108 -23.00 9.38 5.03
CA ARG A 108 -23.69 10.20 4.02
C ARG A 108 -24.31 9.40 2.89
N ARG A 109 -24.02 8.12 2.83
CA ARG A 109 -24.46 7.18 1.79
C ARG A 109 -25.19 6.03 2.43
N GLU A 110 -26.16 5.49 1.72
CA GLU A 110 -26.88 4.28 2.11
C GLU A 110 -27.02 3.35 0.91
N ILE A 111 -27.22 2.08 1.18
CA ILE A 111 -27.52 1.06 0.17
C ILE A 111 -28.97 0.65 0.35
N SER A 112 -29.81 0.92 -0.65
CA SER A 112 -31.23 0.58 -0.60
C SER A 112 -31.45 -0.94 -0.67
N THR A 113 -32.66 -1.38 -0.36
CA THR A 113 -33.04 -2.80 -0.47
C THR A 113 -32.85 -3.34 -1.89
N GLU A 114 -33.19 -2.53 -2.91
CA GLU A 114 -33.01 -2.89 -4.31
C GLU A 114 -31.52 -3.03 -4.66
N GLN A 115 -30.67 -2.12 -4.16
CA GLN A 115 -29.22 -2.15 -4.35
C GLN A 115 -28.58 -3.34 -3.61
N ILE A 116 -29.06 -3.68 -2.41
CA ILE A 116 -28.67 -4.92 -1.73
C ILE A 116 -29.01 -6.13 -2.61
N GLY A 117 -30.21 -6.15 -3.19
CA GLY A 117 -30.61 -7.19 -4.12
C GLY A 117 -29.75 -7.27 -5.38
N GLU A 118 -29.28 -6.12 -5.90
CA GLU A 118 -28.35 -6.05 -7.02
C GLU A 118 -26.98 -6.67 -6.66
N ILE A 119 -26.39 -6.24 -5.54
CA ILE A 119 -25.11 -6.77 -5.05
C ILE A 119 -25.20 -8.28 -4.79
N THR A 120 -26.29 -8.73 -4.17
CA THR A 120 -26.54 -10.16 -3.91
C THR A 120 -26.61 -10.94 -5.22
N ARG A 121 -27.29 -10.42 -6.22
CA ARG A 121 -27.40 -11.02 -7.55
C ARG A 121 -26.05 -11.13 -8.26
N LEU A 122 -25.20 -10.09 -8.17
CA LEU A 122 -23.82 -10.12 -8.68
C LEU A 122 -23.02 -11.24 -8.01
N PHE A 123 -23.18 -11.41 -6.69
CA PHE A 123 -22.55 -12.51 -5.96
C PHE A 123 -23.08 -13.88 -6.38
N GLU A 124 -24.38 -14.06 -6.50
CA GLU A 124 -25.02 -15.35 -6.79
C GLU A 124 -24.74 -15.84 -8.22
N THR A 125 -24.80 -14.95 -9.21
CA THR A 125 -24.61 -15.31 -10.62
C THR A 125 -23.23 -15.86 -10.91
N PHE A 126 -22.22 -15.50 -10.13
CA PHE A 126 -20.83 -15.96 -10.28
C PHE A 126 -20.33 -15.90 -11.73
N ARG A 127 -20.50 -14.75 -12.37
CA ARG A 127 -20.08 -14.47 -13.75
C ARG A 127 -19.30 -13.16 -13.78
N GLU A 128 -18.31 -13.07 -14.68
CA GLU A 128 -17.62 -11.82 -14.93
C GLU A 128 -18.57 -10.76 -15.50
N ALA A 129 -18.41 -9.54 -15.00
CA ALA A 129 -19.17 -8.36 -15.37
C ALA A 129 -18.27 -7.12 -15.21
N PRO A 130 -18.69 -5.93 -15.61
CA PRO A 130 -17.91 -4.71 -15.36
C PRO A 130 -17.52 -4.55 -13.88
N GLN A 131 -18.40 -4.90 -12.95
CA GLN A 131 -18.17 -4.82 -11.50
C GLN A 131 -17.66 -6.12 -10.88
N VAL A 132 -17.51 -7.22 -11.65
CA VAL A 132 -17.16 -8.54 -11.10
C VAL A 132 -15.96 -9.12 -11.81
N ARG A 133 -14.97 -9.57 -11.01
CA ARG A 133 -13.82 -10.35 -11.50
C ARG A 133 -13.70 -11.64 -10.72
N ILE A 134 -13.30 -12.71 -11.41
CA ILE A 134 -13.12 -14.04 -10.81
C ILE A 134 -11.67 -14.46 -11.02
N PHE A 135 -10.96 -14.67 -9.92
CA PHE A 135 -9.57 -15.10 -9.90
C PHE A 135 -9.45 -16.52 -9.36
N ARG A 136 -8.37 -17.19 -9.71
CA ARG A 136 -7.96 -18.42 -9.00
C ARG A 136 -7.36 -18.04 -7.65
N ALA A 137 -7.54 -18.86 -6.64
CA ALA A 137 -6.89 -18.64 -5.34
C ALA A 137 -5.36 -18.53 -5.47
N SER A 138 -4.76 -19.29 -6.41
CA SER A 138 -3.33 -19.23 -6.73
C SER A 138 -2.84 -17.89 -7.29
N ASP A 139 -3.71 -17.11 -7.90
CA ASP A 139 -3.36 -15.83 -8.54
C ASP A 139 -3.02 -14.75 -7.48
N PHE A 140 -3.41 -14.96 -6.23
CA PHE A 140 -3.05 -14.11 -5.10
C PHE A 140 -1.70 -14.49 -4.45
N GLY A 141 -1.09 -15.60 -4.88
CA GLY A 141 0.23 -16.02 -4.42
C GLY A 141 1.34 -15.16 -5.05
N TYR A 142 2.32 -14.77 -4.24
CA TYR A 142 3.49 -14.03 -4.72
C TYR A 142 4.76 -14.46 -3.99
N ARG A 143 5.89 -14.23 -4.63
CA ARG A 143 7.21 -14.36 -4.02
C ARG A 143 7.86 -12.98 -3.97
N LYS A 144 8.27 -12.56 -2.79
CA LYS A 144 9.11 -11.38 -2.65
C LYS A 144 10.55 -11.74 -2.94
N ILE A 145 11.15 -11.06 -3.89
CA ILE A 145 12.58 -11.20 -4.20
C ILE A 145 13.26 -9.84 -4.00
N THR A 146 14.49 -9.87 -3.52
CA THR A 146 15.35 -8.70 -3.47
C THR A 146 16.28 -8.75 -4.68
N VAL A 147 16.21 -7.71 -5.51
CA VAL A 147 17.14 -7.55 -6.62
C VAL A 147 18.19 -6.54 -6.22
N GLU A 148 19.40 -7.00 -6.00
CA GLU A 148 20.53 -6.14 -5.67
C GLU A 148 21.37 -5.87 -6.92
N ARG A 149 21.72 -4.62 -7.14
CA ARG A 149 22.73 -4.22 -8.12
C ARG A 149 23.99 -3.79 -7.37
N PRO A 150 25.18 -4.27 -7.79
CA PRO A 150 26.41 -3.68 -7.29
C PRO A 150 26.40 -2.17 -7.53
N LEU A 151 26.59 -1.42 -6.47
CA LEU A 151 26.66 0.04 -6.57
C LEU A 151 27.96 0.42 -7.31
N ARG A 152 27.82 0.71 -8.60
CA ARG A 152 28.94 1.22 -9.42
C ARG A 152 29.05 2.72 -9.23
N LEU A 153 29.76 3.12 -8.19
CA LEU A 153 30.07 4.52 -7.96
C LEU A 153 31.09 4.98 -9.00
N ASN A 154 30.87 6.18 -9.51
CA ASN A 154 31.90 6.95 -10.21
C ASN A 154 31.91 8.37 -9.67
N PHE A 155 33.09 8.97 -9.70
CA PHE A 155 33.33 10.32 -9.20
C PHE A 155 33.86 11.16 -10.35
N GLN A 156 33.29 12.33 -10.54
CA GLN A 156 33.63 13.25 -11.61
C GLN A 156 33.14 14.65 -11.23
N THR A 157 33.88 15.66 -11.64
CA THR A 157 33.59 17.07 -11.40
C THR A 157 33.12 17.80 -12.66
N SER A 158 32.30 17.11 -13.50
CA SER A 158 31.71 17.77 -14.67
C SER A 158 30.80 18.94 -14.23
N PRO A 159 30.63 19.97 -15.07
CA PRO A 159 29.79 21.14 -14.74
C PRO A 159 28.37 20.75 -14.30
N GLU A 160 27.75 19.76 -14.96
CA GLU A 160 26.43 19.26 -14.60
C GLU A 160 26.38 18.63 -13.22
N ARG A 161 27.45 17.94 -12.79
CA ARG A 161 27.53 17.33 -11.47
C ARG A 161 27.78 18.36 -10.38
N ILE A 162 28.57 19.37 -10.69
CA ILE A 162 28.82 20.52 -9.79
C ILE A 162 27.50 21.27 -9.57
N GLU A 163 26.71 21.48 -10.61
CA GLU A 163 25.38 22.10 -10.50
C GLU A 163 24.46 21.32 -9.57
N ARG A 164 24.46 19.99 -9.65
CA ARG A 164 23.67 19.15 -8.73
C ARG A 164 24.06 19.34 -7.27
N ILE A 165 25.34 19.57 -6.98
CA ILE A 165 25.82 19.82 -5.61
C ILE A 165 25.10 21.03 -5.00
N LEU A 166 24.77 22.05 -5.79
CA LEU A 166 24.06 23.25 -5.32
C LEU A 166 22.64 22.94 -4.80
N HIS A 167 22.05 21.88 -5.31
CA HIS A 167 20.70 21.44 -4.94
C HIS A 167 20.70 20.36 -3.84
N GLU A 168 21.88 19.90 -3.42
CA GLU A 168 21.98 18.94 -2.32
C GLU A 168 21.59 19.59 -0.99
N LYS A 169 20.75 18.90 -0.22
CA LYS A 169 20.23 19.38 1.06
C LYS A 169 21.35 19.77 2.05
N ALA A 170 22.47 19.07 2.03
CA ALA A 170 23.63 19.38 2.88
C ALA A 170 24.19 20.76 2.54
N ILE A 171 24.33 21.09 1.25
CA ILE A 171 24.87 22.38 0.76
C ILE A 171 23.86 23.51 0.98
N ILE A 172 22.57 23.26 0.75
CA ILE A 172 21.51 24.24 1.02
C ILE A 172 21.47 24.59 2.51
N ASN A 173 21.59 23.59 3.38
CA ASN A 173 21.57 23.79 4.83
C ASN A 173 22.73 24.65 5.34
N LEU A 174 23.86 24.73 4.63
CA LEU A 174 24.95 25.66 4.99
C LEU A 174 24.52 27.13 4.94
N SER A 175 23.50 27.46 4.17
CA SER A 175 22.98 28.83 4.05
C SER A 175 21.76 29.08 4.96
N THR A 176 21.50 28.18 5.91
CA THR A 176 20.37 28.29 6.85
C THR A 176 20.83 28.11 8.30
N SER A 177 20.12 28.71 9.25
CA SER A 177 20.37 28.48 10.67
C SER A 177 19.02 28.39 11.43
N LYS A 178 18.99 27.55 12.46
CA LYS A 178 17.90 27.51 13.44
C LYS A 178 18.09 28.49 14.60
N LYS A 179 19.28 29.12 14.71
CA LYS A 179 19.57 30.12 15.72
C LYS A 179 19.00 31.48 15.32
N LYS A 180 18.62 32.27 16.31
CA LYS A 180 18.06 33.61 16.09
C LYS A 180 19.10 34.70 16.33
N ARG A 181 18.88 35.90 15.74
CA ARG A 181 19.69 37.09 15.89
C ARG A 181 21.12 36.90 15.40
N LYS A 182 22.07 37.65 15.95
CA LYS A 182 23.50 37.66 15.55
C LYS A 182 24.18 36.31 15.45
N ALA A 183 23.80 35.35 16.32
CA ALA A 183 24.33 33.99 16.28
C ALA A 183 23.90 33.21 15.03
N GLY A 184 22.67 33.43 14.56
CA GLY A 184 22.16 32.85 13.33
C GLY A 184 22.79 33.47 12.09
N GLU A 185 22.97 34.79 12.07
CA GLU A 185 23.62 35.52 10.99
C GLU A 185 25.08 35.08 10.81
N ALA A 186 25.83 34.95 11.92
CA ALA A 186 27.21 34.48 11.91
C ALA A 186 27.33 33.03 11.37
N GLU A 187 26.39 32.16 11.73
CA GLU A 187 26.35 30.77 11.25
C GLU A 187 26.05 30.70 9.73
N ILE A 188 25.11 31.51 9.24
CA ILE A 188 24.80 31.61 7.81
C ILE A 188 25.98 32.16 7.02
N GLU A 189 26.65 33.18 7.54
CA GLU A 189 27.81 33.77 6.88
C GLU A 189 29.00 32.79 6.81
N ALA A 190 29.29 32.08 7.90
CA ALA A 190 30.27 31.01 7.93
C ALA A 190 29.93 29.89 6.94
N GLY A 191 28.65 29.51 6.88
CA GLY A 191 28.14 28.49 5.96
C GLY A 191 28.25 28.90 4.48
N ARG A 192 28.03 30.20 4.16
CA ARG A 192 28.22 30.73 2.81
C ARG A 192 29.69 30.66 2.39
N LYS A 193 30.60 31.09 3.26
CA LYS A 193 32.04 31.00 3.00
C LYS A 193 32.49 29.56 2.77
N LEU A 194 32.02 28.63 3.59
CA LEU A 194 32.32 27.22 3.41
C LEU A 194 31.78 26.67 2.07
N ARG A 195 30.56 27.05 1.70
CA ARG A 195 29.96 26.68 0.42
C ARG A 195 30.77 27.17 -0.77
N GLU A 196 31.23 28.42 -0.73
CA GLU A 196 32.08 29.00 -1.78
C GLU A 196 33.42 28.29 -1.87
N ALA A 197 34.05 28.01 -0.72
CA ALA A 197 35.29 27.25 -0.65
C ALA A 197 35.18 25.86 -1.25
N ILE A 198 34.07 25.11 -0.91
CA ILE A 198 33.81 23.80 -1.48
C ILE A 198 33.64 23.87 -3.00
N LEU A 199 32.87 24.83 -3.52
CA LEU A 199 32.63 24.98 -4.95
C LEU A 199 33.92 25.37 -5.70
N THR A 200 34.73 26.21 -5.11
CA THR A 200 36.03 26.59 -5.68
C THR A 200 36.96 25.38 -5.73
N ALA A 201 37.09 24.64 -4.64
CA ALA A 201 37.90 23.43 -4.58
C ALA A 201 37.48 22.37 -5.60
N VAL A 202 36.15 22.11 -5.73
CA VAL A 202 35.62 21.13 -6.68
C VAL A 202 35.89 21.53 -8.14
N LYS A 203 35.88 22.83 -8.46
CA LYS A 203 36.16 23.33 -9.80
C LYS A 203 37.66 23.23 -10.19
N THR A 204 38.58 23.05 -9.25
CA THR A 204 40.01 22.83 -9.55
C THR A 204 40.32 21.42 -10.00
N ILE A 205 39.41 20.48 -9.79
CA ILE A 205 39.57 19.08 -10.18
C ILE A 205 39.25 18.94 -11.68
N ALA A 206 40.02 18.13 -12.41
CA ALA A 206 39.81 17.92 -13.84
C ALA A 206 38.43 17.39 -14.19
N ALA A 207 37.68 18.16 -14.97
CA ALA A 207 36.24 17.88 -15.24
C ALA A 207 36.03 16.70 -16.18
N ASP A 208 36.99 16.33 -16.99
CA ASP A 208 36.96 15.22 -17.96
C ASP A 208 37.42 13.90 -17.36
N GLN A 209 38.01 13.90 -16.17
CA GLN A 209 38.46 12.71 -15.49
C GLN A 209 37.36 12.04 -14.70
N MET A 210 37.24 10.71 -14.86
CA MET A 210 36.29 9.89 -14.12
C MET A 210 37.03 8.85 -13.28
N TRP A 211 36.78 8.88 -11.98
CA TRP A 211 37.30 7.89 -11.05
C TRP A 211 36.21 6.84 -10.73
N LYS A 212 36.58 5.58 -10.72
CA LYS A 212 35.71 4.48 -10.39
C LYS A 212 35.83 4.02 -8.93
N ASN A 213 36.80 4.57 -8.22
CA ASN A 213 37.12 4.22 -6.84
C ASN A 213 37.18 5.51 -6.00
N ARG A 214 36.49 5.51 -4.84
CA ARG A 214 36.49 6.64 -3.91
C ARG A 214 37.89 6.99 -3.42
N LYS A 215 38.74 5.99 -3.17
CA LYS A 215 40.10 6.23 -2.67
C LYS A 215 40.95 7.00 -3.67
N GLU A 216 40.82 6.68 -4.95
CA GLU A 216 41.55 7.39 -6.03
C GLU A 216 41.05 8.81 -6.24
N PHE A 217 39.78 9.06 -5.96
CA PHE A 217 39.17 10.39 -6.07
C PHE A 217 39.55 11.31 -4.89
N MET A 218 39.83 10.75 -3.72
CA MET A 218 40.12 11.51 -2.49
C MET A 218 41.60 11.77 -2.25
N VAL A 219 42.49 11.33 -3.14
CA VAL A 219 43.92 11.63 -3.12
C VAL A 219 44.18 12.92 -3.89
#